data_4ad6920073f56f677b7e6de702430a71
#
_entry.id   4ad6920073f56f677b7e6de702430a71
#
_cell.length_a   1.000
_cell.length_b   1.000
_cell.length_c   1.000
_cell.angle_alpha   90.00
_cell.angle_beta   90.00
_cell.angle_gamma   90.00
#
_symmetry.space_group_name_H-M   'P 1'
#
loop_
_entity.id
_entity.type
_entity.pdbx_description
1 polymer ?
#
loop_
_entity_poly.entity_id
_entity_poly.type
_entity_poly.pdbx_seq_one_letter_code
_entity_poly.pdbx_strand_id
1 'polypeptide(L)'
;MSADKPLNIVVPMAGRGSRFAKAGFELPKPLLGVHGRPMIEVVIDNIRPSRPHRFIFICQREHMDQFDLAKSLAYAGRDTLILPIDDVTEGAACTVLLARQWIETDAPLMIANCDQYIATPIDDYLRAMEDGHYEGFIMTMRADDPKWSFVRLNEQGLVTEVVEKRVVSNEATVGIYNFRRGADYVAATDRMMAAKDMTNHEYYVAPTYNYLRNGSRVGFMNIGAERAGMYGLGIPDDLSYFNQLQQMPGRCELALA
;
A
#
# COMPACT_ATOMS: atom_id res chain seq x y z
N MET A 1 17.55 -7.16 -8.76
CA MET A 1 16.39 -6.89 -9.67
C MET A 1 16.96 -6.37 -10.98
N SER A 2 16.37 -6.73 -12.15
CA SER A 2 16.81 -6.12 -13.41
C SER A 2 16.55 -4.61 -13.33
N ALA A 3 17.61 -3.81 -13.38
CA ALA A 3 17.55 -2.35 -13.30
C ALA A 3 16.74 -1.70 -14.45
N ASP A 4 16.38 -2.49 -15.45
CA ASP A 4 15.77 -2.03 -16.70
C ASP A 4 14.22 -2.01 -16.70
N LYS A 5 13.56 -2.67 -15.71
CA LYS A 5 12.10 -2.73 -15.69
C LYS A 5 11.51 -1.71 -14.72
N PRO A 6 10.51 -0.90 -15.14
CA PRO A 6 9.85 0.04 -14.25
C PRO A 6 9.12 -0.69 -13.12
N LEU A 7 9.13 -0.11 -11.91
CA LEU A 7 8.34 -0.59 -10.78
C LEU A 7 6.86 -0.30 -11.06
N ASN A 8 6.00 -1.32 -11.04
CA ASN A 8 4.57 -1.12 -11.03
C ASN A 8 4.11 -0.82 -9.59
N ILE A 9 3.44 0.31 -9.38
CA ILE A 9 2.89 0.74 -8.09
C ILE A 9 1.38 0.68 -8.19
N VAL A 10 0.76 -0.33 -7.58
CA VAL A 10 -0.69 -0.49 -7.59
C VAL A 10 -1.28 0.09 -6.33
N VAL A 11 -2.24 1.00 -6.49
CA VAL A 11 -2.98 1.63 -5.39
C VAL A 11 -4.45 1.22 -5.49
N PRO A 12 -4.87 0.17 -4.76
CA PRO A 12 -6.28 -0.20 -4.68
C PRO A 12 -7.03 0.80 -3.81
N MET A 13 -7.88 1.63 -4.42
CA MET A 13 -8.60 2.71 -3.76
C MET A 13 -10.10 2.71 -4.07
N ALA A 14 -10.65 1.54 -4.38
CA ALA A 14 -12.05 1.35 -4.72
C ALA A 14 -12.97 1.09 -3.51
N GLY A 15 -12.46 1.22 -2.28
CA GLY A 15 -13.25 1.10 -1.07
C GLY A 15 -14.25 2.26 -0.89
N ARG A 16 -15.38 1.98 -0.25
CA ARG A 16 -16.48 2.97 -0.08
C ARG A 16 -16.19 4.11 0.89
N GLY A 17 -15.08 4.09 1.62
CA GLY A 17 -14.75 5.15 2.59
C GLY A 17 -15.78 5.36 3.70
N SER A 18 -16.53 4.33 4.08
CA SER A 18 -17.74 4.38 4.93
C SER A 18 -17.55 5.09 6.28
N ARG A 19 -16.33 5.08 6.84
CA ARG A 19 -16.00 5.76 8.11
C ARG A 19 -16.11 7.29 7.97
N PHE A 20 -15.61 7.83 6.86
CA PHE A 20 -15.69 9.26 6.55
C PHE A 20 -17.13 9.67 6.19
N ALA A 21 -17.82 8.88 5.38
CA ALA A 21 -19.23 9.15 5.05
C ALA A 21 -20.12 9.19 6.31
N LYS A 22 -19.92 8.24 7.26
CA LYS A 22 -20.62 8.24 8.56
C LYS A 22 -20.27 9.45 9.44
N ALA A 23 -19.09 10.03 9.26
CA ALA A 23 -18.65 11.25 9.96
C ALA A 23 -19.08 12.55 9.24
N GLY A 24 -19.89 12.46 8.17
CA GLY A 24 -20.46 13.62 7.46
C GLY A 24 -19.53 14.21 6.38
N PHE A 25 -18.49 13.51 5.97
CA PHE A 25 -17.65 13.98 4.86
C PHE A 25 -18.36 13.69 3.52
N GLU A 26 -18.44 14.69 2.67
CA GLU A 26 -19.09 14.59 1.35
C GLU A 26 -18.14 14.11 0.25
N LEU A 27 -16.85 14.43 0.39
CA LEU A 27 -15.84 14.03 -0.58
C LEU A 27 -15.40 12.56 -0.37
N PRO A 28 -15.10 11.81 -1.44
CA PRO A 28 -14.49 10.49 -1.32
C PRO A 28 -13.12 10.59 -0.65
N LYS A 29 -12.77 9.57 0.14
CA LYS A 29 -11.56 9.54 0.96
C LYS A 29 -10.30 10.04 0.24
N PRO A 30 -9.98 9.63 -1.01
CA PRO A 30 -8.76 10.07 -1.68
C PRO A 30 -8.67 11.59 -1.93
N LEU A 31 -9.80 12.28 -1.94
CA LEU A 31 -9.88 13.73 -2.18
C LEU A 31 -9.97 14.57 -0.91
N LEU A 32 -10.02 13.93 0.27
CA LEU A 32 -10.00 14.66 1.54
C LEU A 32 -8.71 15.46 1.71
N GLY A 33 -8.82 16.62 2.32
CA GLY A 33 -7.69 17.54 2.48
C GLY A 33 -6.64 17.05 3.48
N VAL A 34 -5.39 16.96 3.05
CA VAL A 34 -4.20 16.70 3.86
C VAL A 34 -3.24 17.87 3.66
N HIS A 35 -3.04 18.71 4.68
CA HIS A 35 -2.24 19.93 4.58
C HIS A 35 -2.59 20.78 3.33
N GLY A 36 -3.88 20.95 3.06
CA GLY A 36 -4.39 21.77 1.93
C GLY A 36 -4.31 21.11 0.55
N ARG A 37 -3.92 19.83 0.45
CA ARG A 37 -3.85 19.06 -0.80
C ARG A 37 -4.74 17.83 -0.74
N PRO A 38 -5.24 17.28 -1.87
CA PRO A 38 -5.90 15.98 -1.87
C PRO A 38 -5.04 14.89 -1.26
N MET A 39 -5.63 14.04 -0.40
CA MET A 39 -4.92 12.93 0.27
C MET A 39 -4.12 12.08 -0.72
N ILE A 40 -4.71 11.73 -1.86
CA ILE A 40 -4.04 10.87 -2.84
C ILE A 40 -2.79 11.53 -3.44
N GLU A 41 -2.76 12.84 -3.62
CA GLU A 41 -1.57 13.54 -4.11
C GLU A 41 -0.44 13.51 -3.07
N VAL A 42 -0.78 13.65 -1.79
CA VAL A 42 0.18 13.52 -0.68
C VAL A 42 0.73 12.09 -0.61
N VAL A 43 -0.13 11.09 -0.76
CA VAL A 43 0.29 9.68 -0.80
C VAL A 43 1.17 9.39 -2.02
N ILE A 44 0.81 9.87 -3.21
CA ILE A 44 1.64 9.73 -4.42
C ILE A 44 3.04 10.29 -4.19
N ASP A 45 3.17 11.50 -3.65
CA ASP A 45 4.49 12.08 -3.35
C ASP A 45 5.28 11.27 -2.32
N ASN A 46 4.58 10.73 -1.32
CA ASN A 46 5.20 9.99 -0.23
C ASN A 46 5.77 8.64 -0.68
N ILE A 47 5.12 7.97 -1.64
CA ILE A 47 5.53 6.66 -2.14
C ILE A 47 6.18 6.69 -3.53
N ARG A 48 6.39 7.88 -4.10
CA ARG A 48 7.04 8.06 -5.41
C ARG A 48 8.55 7.78 -5.30
N PRO A 49 9.08 6.71 -5.94
CA PRO A 49 10.51 6.43 -5.93
C PRO A 49 11.26 7.27 -6.98
N SER A 50 12.55 7.39 -6.79
CA SER A 50 13.45 8.06 -7.76
C SER A 50 13.71 7.21 -9.02
N ARG A 51 13.46 5.89 -8.97
CA ARG A 51 13.64 4.95 -10.10
C ARG A 51 12.48 5.02 -11.10
N PRO A 52 12.64 4.51 -12.34
CA PRO A 52 11.54 4.36 -13.29
C PRO A 52 10.37 3.57 -12.67
N HIS A 53 9.17 4.12 -12.74
CA HIS A 53 7.97 3.53 -12.14
C HIS A 53 6.72 3.88 -12.94
N ARG A 54 5.64 3.12 -12.68
CA ARG A 54 4.29 3.36 -13.20
C ARG A 54 3.30 3.24 -12.06
N PHE A 55 2.43 4.23 -11.90
CA PHE A 55 1.27 4.12 -11.01
C PHE A 55 0.09 3.47 -11.73
N ILE A 56 -0.61 2.58 -11.01
CA ILE A 56 -1.85 1.93 -11.45
C ILE A 56 -2.87 2.14 -10.33
N PHE A 57 -3.84 3.02 -10.55
CA PHE A 57 -4.91 3.31 -9.62
C PHE A 57 -6.15 2.50 -9.98
N ILE A 58 -6.75 1.82 -8.99
CA ILE A 58 -8.01 1.12 -9.17
C ILE A 58 -9.02 1.80 -8.26
N CYS A 59 -9.99 2.48 -8.85
CA CYS A 59 -10.92 3.37 -8.14
C CYS A 59 -12.38 3.14 -8.55
N GLN A 60 -13.31 3.65 -7.76
CA GLN A 60 -14.74 3.64 -8.10
C GLN A 60 -14.97 4.56 -9.30
N ARG A 61 -15.73 4.08 -10.30
CA ARG A 61 -16.17 4.90 -11.44
C ARG A 61 -16.99 6.11 -10.97
N GLU A 62 -17.86 5.90 -10.00
CA GLU A 62 -18.66 6.97 -9.40
C GLU A 62 -17.78 8.13 -8.90
N HIS A 63 -16.65 7.84 -8.29
CA HIS A 63 -15.72 8.89 -7.82
C HIS A 63 -15.06 9.65 -8.98
N MET A 64 -14.88 9.00 -10.13
CA MET A 64 -14.36 9.65 -11.34
C MET A 64 -15.39 10.57 -11.97
N ASP A 65 -16.66 10.14 -11.99
CA ASP A 65 -17.76 10.83 -12.68
C ASP A 65 -18.32 12.02 -11.87
N GLN A 66 -18.35 11.88 -10.54
CA GLN A 66 -18.92 12.89 -9.64
C GLN A 66 -17.91 13.88 -9.08
N PHE A 67 -16.64 13.51 -9.01
CA PHE A 67 -15.56 14.31 -8.43
C PHE A 67 -14.38 14.38 -9.39
N ASP A 68 -13.57 15.43 -9.29
CA ASP A 68 -12.40 15.63 -10.16
C ASP A 68 -11.20 14.71 -9.76
N LEU A 69 -11.48 13.42 -9.50
CA LEU A 69 -10.47 12.45 -9.09
C LEU A 69 -9.42 12.22 -10.16
N ALA A 70 -9.82 12.23 -11.44
CA ALA A 70 -8.90 12.06 -12.57
C ALA A 70 -7.76 13.07 -12.56
N LYS A 71 -8.05 14.34 -12.22
CA LYS A 71 -7.05 15.41 -12.12
C LYS A 71 -6.02 15.11 -11.04
N SER A 72 -6.47 14.72 -9.85
CA SER A 72 -5.56 14.37 -8.75
C SER A 72 -4.71 13.13 -9.08
N LEU A 73 -5.26 12.14 -9.80
CA LEU A 73 -4.51 10.96 -10.23
C LEU A 73 -3.49 11.27 -11.35
N ALA A 74 -3.80 12.21 -12.24
CA ALA A 74 -2.87 12.68 -13.28
C ALA A 74 -1.59 13.30 -12.68
N TYR A 75 -1.63 13.74 -11.42
CA TYR A 75 -0.47 14.20 -10.66
C TYR A 75 0.65 13.13 -10.55
N ALA A 76 0.30 11.85 -10.64
CA ALA A 76 1.26 10.75 -10.63
C ALA A 76 2.20 10.72 -11.85
N GLY A 77 1.84 11.36 -12.95
CA GLY A 77 2.67 11.49 -14.16
C GLY A 77 2.08 10.81 -15.39
N ARG A 78 2.82 10.88 -16.52
CA ARG A 78 2.32 10.46 -17.84
C ARG A 78 2.09 8.95 -17.96
N ASP A 79 2.88 8.13 -17.25
CA ASP A 79 2.77 6.66 -17.30
C ASP A 79 1.76 6.11 -16.27
N THR A 80 0.75 6.91 -15.93
CA THR A 80 -0.30 6.53 -14.98
C THR A 80 -1.41 5.76 -15.69
N LEU A 81 -1.80 4.62 -15.10
CA LEU A 81 -3.00 3.89 -15.50
C LEU A 81 -4.09 4.10 -14.46
N ILE A 82 -5.31 4.33 -14.93
CA ILE A 82 -6.50 4.46 -14.08
C ILE A 82 -7.50 3.39 -14.52
N LEU A 83 -7.89 2.54 -13.58
CA LEU A 83 -8.84 1.45 -13.79
C LEU A 83 -10.11 1.73 -12.97
N PRO A 84 -11.12 2.38 -13.55
CA PRO A 84 -12.38 2.60 -12.88
C PRO A 84 -13.20 1.31 -12.83
N ILE A 85 -13.76 1.00 -11.66
CA ILE A 85 -14.63 -0.17 -11.44
C ILE A 85 -16.00 0.28 -10.92
N ASP A 86 -17.03 -0.51 -11.24
CA ASP A 86 -18.40 -0.18 -10.89
C ASP A 86 -18.81 -0.76 -9.53
N ASP A 87 -18.27 -1.94 -9.19
CA ASP A 87 -18.56 -2.65 -7.95
C ASP A 87 -17.32 -2.88 -7.11
N VAL A 88 -17.48 -2.94 -5.79
CA VAL A 88 -16.42 -3.36 -4.88
C VAL A 88 -16.14 -4.86 -5.05
N THR A 89 -14.86 -5.21 -5.01
CA THR A 89 -14.42 -6.59 -5.07
C THR A 89 -14.48 -7.27 -3.68
N GLU A 90 -14.20 -8.57 -3.64
CA GLU A 90 -14.11 -9.36 -2.39
C GLU A 90 -12.84 -9.07 -1.58
N GLY A 91 -12.28 -7.87 -1.70
CA GLY A 91 -11.13 -7.39 -0.92
C GLY A 91 -10.02 -6.79 -1.77
N ALA A 92 -9.04 -6.19 -1.08
CA ALA A 92 -7.96 -5.44 -1.74
C ALA A 92 -7.09 -6.31 -2.65
N ALA A 93 -6.87 -7.59 -2.31
CA ALA A 93 -6.12 -8.50 -3.15
C ALA A 93 -6.83 -8.76 -4.49
N CYS A 94 -8.16 -8.95 -4.47
CA CYS A 94 -8.97 -9.08 -5.69
C CYS A 94 -8.97 -7.79 -6.50
N THR A 95 -9.01 -6.63 -5.83
CA THR A 95 -8.92 -5.33 -6.51
C THR A 95 -7.60 -5.22 -7.27
N VAL A 96 -6.46 -5.57 -6.67
CA VAL A 96 -5.15 -5.54 -7.33
C VAL A 96 -5.10 -6.47 -8.54
N LEU A 97 -5.75 -7.64 -8.51
CA LEU A 97 -5.81 -8.57 -9.64
C LEU A 97 -6.51 -8.00 -10.88
N LEU A 98 -7.31 -6.94 -10.75
CA LEU A 98 -7.88 -6.25 -11.92
C LEU A 98 -6.79 -5.61 -12.81
N ALA A 99 -5.61 -5.35 -12.23
CA ALA A 99 -4.44 -4.91 -12.97
C ALA A 99 -3.59 -6.07 -13.55
N ARG A 100 -4.05 -7.33 -13.48
CA ARG A 100 -3.29 -8.55 -13.86
C ARG A 100 -2.50 -8.39 -15.16
N GLN A 101 -3.13 -7.92 -16.23
CA GLN A 101 -2.50 -7.80 -17.55
C GLN A 101 -1.24 -6.91 -17.57
N TRP A 102 -1.08 -6.01 -16.61
CA TRP A 102 0.09 -5.11 -16.49
C TRP A 102 1.10 -5.57 -15.45
N ILE A 103 0.66 -6.34 -14.43
CA ILE A 103 1.50 -6.75 -13.30
C ILE A 103 1.96 -8.20 -13.37
N GLU A 104 1.27 -9.09 -14.13
CA GLU A 104 1.70 -10.50 -14.29
C GLU A 104 2.94 -10.61 -15.19
N THR A 105 4.01 -10.00 -14.75
CA THR A 105 5.28 -9.89 -15.47
C THR A 105 6.45 -10.11 -14.51
N ASP A 106 7.68 -10.16 -15.06
CA ASP A 106 8.91 -10.14 -14.26
C ASP A 106 9.28 -8.75 -13.74
N ALA A 107 8.49 -7.70 -14.01
CA ALA A 107 8.70 -6.38 -13.45
C ALA A 107 8.37 -6.38 -11.95
N PRO A 108 9.09 -5.59 -11.14
CA PRO A 108 8.80 -5.47 -9.72
C PRO A 108 7.43 -4.84 -9.47
N LEU A 109 6.79 -5.24 -8.38
CA LEU A 109 5.48 -4.76 -7.95
C LEU A 109 5.56 -4.19 -6.54
N MET A 110 5.01 -3.00 -6.35
CA MET A 110 4.65 -2.44 -5.06
C MET A 110 3.14 -2.26 -5.00
N ILE A 111 2.51 -2.70 -3.92
CA ILE A 111 1.12 -2.44 -3.61
C ILE A 111 1.10 -1.50 -2.41
N ALA A 112 0.38 -0.39 -2.51
CA ALA A 112 0.30 0.59 -1.44
C ALA A 112 -1.14 1.03 -1.18
N ASN A 113 -1.49 1.17 0.10
CA ASN A 113 -2.76 1.78 0.48
C ASN A 113 -2.79 3.27 0.10
N CYS A 114 -4.00 3.82 -0.12
CA CYS A 114 -4.21 5.22 -0.49
C CYS A 114 -4.43 6.16 0.71
N ASP A 115 -4.26 5.68 1.94
CA ASP A 115 -4.68 6.36 3.16
C ASP A 115 -3.67 6.26 4.30
N GLN A 116 -2.40 6.37 3.96
CA GLN A 116 -1.30 6.36 4.92
C GLN A 116 -0.16 7.26 4.46
N TYR A 117 0.64 7.69 5.41
CA TYR A 117 1.86 8.45 5.20
C TYR A 117 3.00 7.82 5.99
N ILE A 118 4.17 7.69 5.40
CA ILE A 118 5.38 7.13 6.02
C ILE A 118 6.48 8.19 6.10
N ALA A 119 7.19 8.25 7.23
CA ALA A 119 8.31 9.18 7.40
C ALA A 119 9.60 8.67 6.73
N THR A 120 9.72 7.37 6.54
CA THR A 120 10.87 6.74 5.88
C THR A 120 10.83 6.98 4.38
N PRO A 121 11.92 7.44 3.75
CA PRO A 121 11.98 7.56 2.30
C PRO A 121 11.73 6.22 1.61
N ILE A 122 10.86 6.22 0.60
CA ILE A 122 10.49 4.97 -0.11
C ILE A 122 11.69 4.33 -0.81
N ASP A 123 12.65 5.12 -1.27
CA ASP A 123 13.87 4.60 -1.92
C ASP A 123 14.75 3.80 -0.95
N ASP A 124 14.77 4.14 0.35
CA ASP A 124 15.50 3.38 1.37
C ASP A 124 14.86 2.00 1.58
N TYR A 125 13.53 1.95 1.60
CA TYR A 125 12.78 0.70 1.69
C TYR A 125 13.02 -0.20 0.45
N LEU A 126 12.99 0.38 -0.74
CA LEU A 126 13.24 -0.37 -1.98
C LEU A 126 14.68 -0.87 -2.06
N ARG A 127 15.65 -0.06 -1.63
CA ARG A 127 17.06 -0.44 -1.55
C ARG A 127 17.27 -1.61 -0.59
N ALA A 128 16.66 -1.57 0.60
CA ALA A 128 16.77 -2.65 1.57
C ALA A 128 16.24 -3.99 1.02
N MET A 129 15.16 -3.97 0.24
CA MET A 129 14.68 -5.16 -0.45
C MET A 129 15.70 -5.70 -1.46
N GLU A 130 16.33 -4.82 -2.23
CA GLU A 130 17.31 -5.18 -3.25
C GLU A 130 18.58 -5.76 -2.62
N ASP A 131 19.14 -5.09 -1.62
CA ASP A 131 20.36 -5.50 -0.91
C ASP A 131 20.17 -6.85 -0.21
N GLY A 132 18.99 -7.09 0.36
CA GLY A 132 18.64 -8.38 0.98
C GLY A 132 18.30 -9.50 0.00
N HIS A 133 18.21 -9.21 -1.30
CA HIS A 133 17.82 -10.17 -2.35
C HIS A 133 16.50 -10.90 -2.03
N TYR A 134 15.51 -10.17 -1.49
CA TYR A 134 14.21 -10.74 -1.12
C TYR A 134 13.29 -10.90 -2.34
N GLU A 135 12.47 -11.98 -2.34
CA GLU A 135 11.38 -12.19 -3.30
C GLU A 135 10.12 -11.42 -2.92
N GLY A 136 9.90 -11.22 -1.61
CA GLY A 136 8.86 -10.38 -1.03
C GLY A 136 9.43 -9.49 0.05
N PHE A 137 8.86 -8.28 0.23
CA PHE A 137 9.32 -7.34 1.25
C PHE A 137 8.14 -6.56 1.83
N ILE A 138 8.05 -6.51 3.15
CA ILE A 138 6.90 -5.94 3.86
C ILE A 138 7.37 -4.76 4.70
N MET A 139 6.72 -3.62 4.55
CA MET A 139 6.94 -2.51 5.48
C MET A 139 6.13 -2.74 6.74
N THR A 140 6.79 -2.63 7.91
CA THR A 140 6.17 -2.87 9.22
C THR A 140 6.37 -1.70 10.17
N MET A 141 5.61 -1.71 11.24
CA MET A 141 5.75 -0.83 12.40
C MET A 141 5.52 -1.61 13.68
N ARG A 142 5.93 -1.08 14.83
CA ARG A 142 5.54 -1.60 16.13
C ARG A 142 4.08 -1.29 16.42
N ALA A 143 3.27 -2.32 16.64
CA ALA A 143 1.90 -2.22 17.13
C ALA A 143 1.46 -3.54 17.79
N ASP A 144 0.37 -3.46 18.57
CA ASP A 144 -0.28 -4.58 19.26
C ASP A 144 -1.81 -4.55 19.13
N ASP A 145 -2.34 -3.64 18.31
CA ASP A 145 -3.78 -3.52 18.03
C ASP A 145 -4.19 -4.53 16.92
N PRO A 146 -5.14 -5.44 17.20
CA PRO A 146 -5.58 -6.46 16.23
C PRO A 146 -6.27 -5.88 14.97
N LYS A 147 -6.42 -4.56 14.85
CA LYS A 147 -6.87 -3.93 13.60
C LYS A 147 -5.90 -4.12 12.44
N TRP A 148 -4.62 -4.44 12.72
CA TRP A 148 -3.55 -4.60 11.76
C TRP A 148 -3.35 -6.06 11.33
N SER A 149 -2.60 -6.27 10.25
CA SER A 149 -1.96 -7.54 9.93
C SER A 149 -0.59 -7.61 10.61
N PHE A 150 -0.14 -8.80 10.96
CA PHE A 150 1.13 -9.02 11.66
C PHE A 150 2.00 -10.05 10.95
N VAL A 151 3.32 -9.91 11.07
CA VAL A 151 4.28 -10.87 10.52
C VAL A 151 4.91 -11.71 11.65
N ARG A 152 5.09 -13.02 11.42
CA ARG A 152 5.96 -13.86 12.25
C ARG A 152 7.34 -13.93 11.62
N LEU A 153 8.36 -13.93 12.44
CA LEU A 153 9.74 -14.00 12.02
C LEU A 153 10.38 -15.31 12.52
N ASN A 154 11.30 -15.86 11.71
CA ASN A 154 12.18 -16.92 12.18
C ASN A 154 13.44 -16.34 12.87
N GLU A 155 14.32 -17.20 13.32
CA GLU A 155 15.60 -16.83 13.98
C GLU A 155 16.54 -16.03 13.08
N GLN A 156 16.40 -16.13 11.76
CA GLN A 156 17.18 -15.38 10.77
C GLN A 156 16.55 -14.02 10.43
N GLY A 157 15.43 -13.65 11.06
CA GLY A 157 14.72 -12.40 10.79
C GLY A 157 13.95 -12.39 9.46
N LEU A 158 13.62 -13.57 8.91
CA LEU A 158 12.78 -13.68 7.73
C LEU A 158 11.31 -13.87 8.13
N VAL A 159 10.41 -13.29 7.35
CA VAL A 159 8.97 -13.49 7.52
C VAL A 159 8.59 -14.92 7.13
N THR A 160 7.93 -15.62 8.04
CA THR A 160 7.47 -17.01 7.85
C THR A 160 5.96 -17.13 7.73
N GLU A 161 5.22 -16.17 8.26
CA GLU A 161 3.77 -16.14 8.23
C GLU A 161 3.27 -14.69 8.31
N VAL A 162 2.20 -14.38 7.59
CA VAL A 162 1.47 -13.12 7.73
C VAL A 162 0.03 -13.41 8.15
N VAL A 163 -0.41 -12.80 9.24
CA VAL A 163 -1.70 -13.06 9.85
C VAL A 163 -2.53 -11.79 9.90
N GLU A 164 -3.72 -11.84 9.30
CA GLU A 164 -4.66 -10.72 9.26
C GLU A 164 -5.46 -10.61 10.56
N LYS A 165 -5.53 -9.40 11.14
CA LYS A 165 -6.38 -9.05 12.30
C LYS A 165 -6.20 -9.94 13.53
N ARG A 166 -5.02 -10.47 13.73
CA ARG A 166 -4.66 -11.24 14.92
C ARG A 166 -3.22 -10.96 15.30
N VAL A 167 -3.02 -10.48 16.51
CA VAL A 167 -1.69 -10.20 17.06
C VAL A 167 -0.91 -11.50 17.25
N VAL A 168 0.18 -11.65 16.52
CA VAL A 168 1.08 -12.83 16.59
C VAL A 168 2.53 -12.41 16.84
N SER A 169 2.80 -11.11 16.83
CA SER A 169 4.08 -10.48 17.10
C SER A 169 3.84 -8.99 17.42
N ASN A 170 4.90 -8.19 17.53
CA ASN A 170 4.83 -6.73 17.60
C ASN A 170 5.14 -6.04 16.25
N GLU A 171 5.28 -6.81 15.16
CA GLU A 171 5.53 -6.32 13.81
C GLU A 171 4.24 -6.30 13.00
N ALA A 172 3.57 -5.15 12.98
CA ALA A 172 2.35 -4.91 12.21
C ALA A 172 2.69 -4.37 10.82
N THR A 173 1.93 -4.76 9.79
CA THR A 173 2.14 -4.24 8.43
C THR A 173 1.53 -2.84 8.29
N VAL A 174 2.18 -1.96 7.52
CA VAL A 174 1.72 -0.58 7.29
C VAL A 174 0.99 -0.38 5.96
N GLY A 175 0.70 -1.47 5.21
CA GLY A 175 -0.02 -1.37 3.94
C GLY A 175 0.85 -1.01 2.74
N ILE A 176 2.15 -1.25 2.82
CA ILE A 176 3.09 -1.22 1.69
C ILE A 176 3.75 -2.59 1.56
N TYR A 177 3.55 -3.20 0.39
CA TYR A 177 3.89 -4.59 0.11
C TYR A 177 4.64 -4.69 -1.21
N ASN A 178 5.84 -5.27 -1.21
CA ASN A 178 6.66 -5.40 -2.39
C ASN A 178 6.89 -6.85 -2.78
N PHE A 179 6.85 -7.10 -4.08
CA PHE A 179 7.15 -8.38 -4.71
C PHE A 179 8.23 -8.16 -5.77
N ARG A 180 9.23 -9.03 -5.80
CA ARG A 180 10.33 -8.95 -6.77
C ARG A 180 9.82 -9.03 -8.20
N ARG A 181 8.75 -9.80 -8.43
CA ARG A 181 8.04 -9.92 -9.69
C ARG A 181 6.54 -9.86 -9.44
N GLY A 182 5.84 -9.09 -10.24
CA GLY A 182 4.38 -9.04 -10.13
C GLY A 182 3.72 -10.39 -10.42
N ALA A 183 4.32 -11.22 -11.29
CA ALA A 183 3.86 -12.59 -11.53
C ALA A 183 3.84 -13.47 -10.27
N ASP A 184 4.77 -13.25 -9.31
CA ASP A 184 4.77 -14.01 -8.05
C ASP A 184 3.59 -13.62 -7.17
N TYR A 185 3.23 -12.32 -7.12
CA TYR A 185 2.03 -11.85 -6.43
C TYR A 185 0.76 -12.46 -7.03
N VAL A 186 0.62 -12.40 -8.36
CA VAL A 186 -0.56 -12.93 -9.06
C VAL A 186 -0.73 -14.41 -8.76
N ALA A 187 0.33 -15.20 -8.94
CA ALA A 187 0.30 -16.64 -8.67
C ALA A 187 0.04 -16.97 -7.18
N ALA A 188 0.53 -16.16 -6.25
CA ALA A 188 0.27 -16.33 -4.82
C ALA A 188 -1.19 -16.01 -4.49
N THR A 189 -1.73 -14.93 -5.04
CA THR A 189 -3.12 -14.53 -4.83
C THR A 189 -4.10 -15.56 -5.40
N ASP A 190 -3.82 -16.10 -6.60
CA ASP A 190 -4.62 -17.19 -7.19
C ASP A 190 -4.66 -18.42 -6.28
N ARG A 191 -3.53 -18.79 -5.66
CA ARG A 191 -3.47 -19.90 -4.70
C ARG A 191 -4.26 -19.59 -3.43
N MET A 192 -4.16 -18.39 -2.88
CA MET A 192 -4.93 -17.94 -1.72
C MET A 192 -6.44 -18.00 -2.00
N MET A 193 -6.88 -17.54 -3.16
CA MET A 193 -8.28 -17.58 -3.58
C MET A 193 -8.75 -19.00 -3.80
N ALA A 194 -7.94 -19.87 -4.42
CA ALA A 194 -8.27 -21.30 -4.58
C ALA A 194 -8.42 -22.02 -3.23
N ALA A 195 -7.63 -21.64 -2.23
CA ALA A 195 -7.73 -22.15 -0.86
C ALA A 195 -8.91 -21.51 -0.08
N LYS A 196 -9.59 -20.49 -0.61
CA LYS A 196 -10.64 -19.71 0.05
C LYS A 196 -10.19 -19.14 1.40
N ASP A 197 -8.92 -18.75 1.51
CA ASP A 197 -8.34 -18.16 2.71
C ASP A 197 -8.72 -16.68 2.81
N MET A 198 -9.84 -16.44 3.48
CA MET A 198 -10.46 -15.13 3.67
C MET A 198 -10.47 -14.77 5.17
N THR A 199 -10.32 -13.51 5.46
CA THR A 199 -10.57 -12.93 6.79
C THR A 199 -11.76 -11.98 6.69
N ASN A 200 -12.79 -12.16 7.53
CA ASN A 200 -14.03 -11.36 7.51
C ASN A 200 -14.66 -11.25 6.11
N HIS A 201 -14.67 -12.33 5.35
CA HIS A 201 -15.19 -12.42 3.97
C HIS A 201 -14.45 -11.53 2.95
N GLU A 202 -13.20 -11.19 3.23
CA GLU A 202 -12.36 -10.40 2.32
C GLU A 202 -10.99 -11.08 2.09
N TYR A 203 -10.46 -10.94 0.87
CA TYR A 203 -9.09 -11.30 0.53
C TYR A 203 -8.18 -10.08 0.71
N TYR A 204 -7.37 -10.09 1.77
CA TYR A 204 -6.39 -9.04 2.06
C TYR A 204 -5.09 -9.26 1.29
N VAL A 205 -4.33 -8.17 1.04
CA VAL A 205 -3.03 -8.26 0.35
C VAL A 205 -1.98 -8.94 1.22
N ALA A 206 -1.93 -8.63 2.52
CA ALA A 206 -0.88 -9.13 3.41
C ALA A 206 -0.78 -10.67 3.46
N PRO A 207 -1.87 -11.45 3.59
CA PRO A 207 -1.78 -12.91 3.62
C PRO A 207 -1.28 -13.56 2.32
N THR A 208 -1.21 -12.84 1.18
CA THR A 208 -0.70 -13.42 -0.07
C THR A 208 0.73 -13.92 0.05
N TYR A 209 1.52 -13.35 0.97
CA TYR A 209 2.89 -13.82 1.21
C TYR A 209 2.97 -15.27 1.69
N ASN A 210 1.94 -15.77 2.39
CA ASN A 210 1.85 -17.17 2.83
C ASN A 210 1.74 -18.15 1.65
N TYR A 211 1.40 -17.65 0.48
CA TYR A 211 1.17 -18.39 -0.76
C TYR A 211 2.29 -18.21 -1.79
N LEU A 212 3.39 -17.55 -1.44
CA LEU A 212 4.58 -17.54 -2.27
C LEU A 212 5.16 -18.96 -2.42
N ARG A 213 6.04 -19.15 -3.40
CA ARG A 213 6.68 -20.45 -3.61
C ARG A 213 7.48 -20.86 -2.37
N ASN A 214 7.50 -22.16 -2.08
CA ASN A 214 8.34 -22.68 -1.01
C ASN A 214 9.81 -22.27 -1.22
N GLY A 215 10.43 -21.77 -0.15
CA GLY A 215 11.81 -21.27 -0.20
C GLY A 215 11.93 -19.80 -0.61
N SER A 216 10.84 -19.11 -0.92
CA SER A 216 10.88 -17.66 -1.14
C SER A 216 11.34 -16.95 0.14
N ARG A 217 12.32 -16.04 -0.02
CA ARG A 217 12.81 -15.22 1.08
C ARG A 217 11.98 -13.94 1.17
N VAL A 218 11.23 -13.79 2.26
CA VAL A 218 10.45 -12.60 2.54
C VAL A 218 11.11 -11.84 3.68
N GLY A 219 11.54 -10.62 3.40
CA GLY A 219 12.09 -9.70 4.40
C GLY A 219 11.08 -8.66 4.85
N PHE A 220 11.50 -7.81 5.78
CA PHE A 220 10.69 -6.69 6.25
C PHE A 220 11.57 -5.51 6.64
N MET A 221 10.97 -4.32 6.74
CA MET A 221 11.59 -3.12 7.31
C MET A 221 10.63 -2.49 8.30
N ASN A 222 11.05 -2.39 9.56
CA ASN A 222 10.33 -1.64 10.58
C ASN A 222 10.65 -0.14 10.46
N ILE A 223 9.61 0.70 10.36
CA ILE A 223 9.72 2.15 10.20
C ILE A 223 9.31 2.95 11.44
N GLY A 224 9.20 2.30 12.58
CA GLY A 224 8.82 2.93 13.85
C GLY A 224 7.49 2.43 14.40
N ALA A 225 6.56 3.32 14.70
CA ALA A 225 5.27 2.99 15.30
C ALA A 225 4.15 3.89 14.71
N GLU A 226 2.90 3.59 15.07
CA GLU A 226 1.77 4.46 14.76
C GLU A 226 2.00 5.88 15.33
N ARG A 227 1.85 6.91 14.49
CA ARG A 227 2.16 8.32 14.77
C ARG A 227 3.65 8.63 15.06
N ALA A 228 4.52 7.66 14.84
CA ALA A 228 5.98 7.78 15.02
C ALA A 228 6.73 6.96 13.95
N GLY A 229 6.58 7.34 12.69
CA GLY A 229 7.11 6.66 11.51
C GLY A 229 6.03 6.32 10.48
N MET A 230 4.91 5.76 10.92
CA MET A 230 3.70 5.57 10.13
C MET A 230 2.56 6.44 10.66
N TYR A 231 1.82 7.05 9.75
CA TYR A 231 0.67 7.90 10.04
C TYR A 231 -0.53 7.44 9.22
N GLY A 232 -1.55 6.92 9.90
CA GLY A 232 -2.84 6.59 9.27
C GLY A 232 -3.55 7.86 8.81
N LEU A 233 -4.24 7.77 7.67
CA LEU A 233 -5.11 8.82 7.13
C LEU A 233 -6.52 8.24 6.85
N GLY A 234 -6.77 7.00 7.28
CA GLY A 234 -7.94 6.21 6.89
C GLY A 234 -9.18 6.41 7.74
N ILE A 235 -9.09 7.19 8.83
CA ILE A 235 -10.22 7.57 9.71
C ILE A 235 -10.16 9.06 10.07
N PRO A 236 -11.30 9.69 10.42
CA PRO A 236 -11.36 11.13 10.73
C PRO A 236 -10.37 11.59 11.79
N ASP A 237 -10.22 10.84 12.89
CA ASP A 237 -9.33 11.20 14.00
C ASP A 237 -7.86 11.21 13.58
N ASP A 238 -7.42 10.21 12.82
CA ASP A 238 -6.03 10.13 12.33
C ASP A 238 -5.74 11.22 11.31
N LEU A 239 -6.69 11.50 10.41
CA LEU A 239 -6.59 12.60 9.45
C LEU A 239 -6.51 13.95 10.17
N SER A 240 -7.35 14.17 11.19
CA SER A 240 -7.33 15.38 12.01
C SER A 240 -5.98 15.53 12.74
N TYR A 241 -5.49 14.46 13.35
CA TYR A 241 -4.19 14.45 14.02
C TYR A 241 -3.06 14.83 13.04
N PHE A 242 -3.02 14.19 11.86
CA PHE A 242 -1.97 14.46 10.87
C PHE A 242 -2.01 15.91 10.36
N ASN A 243 -3.19 16.47 10.13
CA ASN A 243 -3.36 17.87 9.71
C ASN A 243 -2.96 18.89 10.78
N GLN A 244 -2.88 18.51 12.06
CA GLN A 244 -2.43 19.38 13.16
C GLN A 244 -0.90 19.41 13.30
N LEU A 245 -0.17 18.50 12.65
CA LEU A 245 1.30 18.53 12.64
C LEU A 245 1.77 19.81 11.92
N GLN A 246 2.75 20.51 12.51
CA GLN A 246 3.27 21.75 11.90
C GLN A 246 3.98 21.49 10.57
N GLN A 247 4.60 20.30 10.43
CA GLN A 247 5.32 19.86 9.23
C GLN A 247 5.02 18.40 8.96
N MET A 248 5.05 18.00 7.68
CA MET A 248 4.96 16.59 7.31
C MET A 248 6.24 15.86 7.77
N PRO A 249 6.12 14.75 8.54
CA PRO A 249 7.26 14.00 9.02
C PRO A 249 8.16 13.48 7.89
N GLY A 250 9.48 13.47 8.11
CA GLY A 250 10.46 12.96 7.13
C GLY A 250 10.77 13.86 5.94
N ARG A 251 10.08 14.97 5.76
CA ARG A 251 10.52 16.02 4.82
C ARG A 251 11.57 16.88 5.51
N CYS A 252 12.83 16.73 5.11
CA CYS A 252 13.83 17.72 5.38
C CYS A 252 13.39 19.02 4.68
N GLU A 253 13.44 20.17 5.37
CA GLU A 253 13.33 21.48 4.70
C GLU A 253 14.43 21.55 3.65
N LEU A 254 14.07 21.32 2.38
CA LEU A 254 14.86 21.89 1.31
C LEU A 254 14.69 23.40 1.45
N ALA A 255 15.68 24.01 2.09
CA ALA A 255 15.80 25.45 2.19
C ALA A 255 15.48 26.05 0.82
N LEU A 256 14.42 26.88 0.77
CA LEU A 256 14.18 27.80 -0.32
C LEU A 256 15.38 28.76 -0.32
N ALA A 257 16.34 28.50 -1.19
CA ALA A 257 17.39 29.44 -1.56
C ALA A 257 17.01 30.07 -2.89
#